data_7e3bc24b9f4d99ae7c14105185d4751a
#
_entry.id   7e3bc24b9f4d99ae7c14105185d4751a
#
_cell.length_a   1.000
_cell.length_b   1.000
_cell.length_c   1.000
_cell.angle_alpha   90.00
_cell.angle_beta   90.00
_cell.angle_gamma   90.00
#
_symmetry.space_group_name_H-M   'P 1'
#
loop_
_entity.id
_entity.type
_entity.pdbx_description
1 polymer ?
#
loop_
_entity_poly.entity_id
_entity_poly.type
_entity_poly.pdbx_seq_one_letter_code
_entity_poly.pdbx_strand_id
1 'polypeptide(L)'
;MTTPNPDPAAPHVRLAHADDDDFILALAERLVAFDLPPWRKRSETLAGIRADIARHLRELPAASHLFVAENEDGERLGFLHLQTQKDFFTGVLNCHVADLVVAPERDGEGVGSALIGFAERWAREHRCRHVTLAVFPGNKRARLLYERHGYGDELVRMAKALR
;
A
#
# COMPACT_ATOMS: atom_id res chain seq x y z
N MET A 1 -29.20 12.75 -5.04
CA MET A 1 -27.84 12.82 -4.44
C MET A 1 -26.85 12.94 -5.56
N THR A 2 -26.33 14.11 -5.79
CA THR A 2 -25.24 14.36 -6.75
C THR A 2 -23.97 13.72 -6.20
N THR A 3 -23.45 12.70 -6.87
CA THR A 3 -22.08 12.27 -6.66
C THR A 3 -21.17 13.46 -6.88
N PRO A 4 -20.29 13.82 -5.93
CA PRO A 4 -19.34 14.90 -6.17
C PRO A 4 -18.54 14.55 -7.42
N ASN A 5 -18.50 15.49 -8.36
CA ASN A 5 -17.62 15.41 -9.52
C ASN A 5 -16.18 15.22 -8.98
N PRO A 6 -15.42 14.21 -9.43
CA PRO A 6 -14.04 14.06 -8.96
C PRO A 6 -13.29 15.36 -9.25
N ASP A 7 -12.53 15.82 -8.26
CA ASP A 7 -11.61 16.93 -8.43
C ASP A 7 -10.74 16.65 -9.66
N PRO A 8 -10.74 17.50 -10.70
CA PRO A 8 -9.97 17.26 -11.91
C PRO A 8 -8.45 17.19 -11.65
N ALA A 9 -7.98 17.61 -10.49
CA ALA A 9 -6.59 17.50 -10.06
C ALA A 9 -6.30 16.20 -9.26
N ALA A 10 -7.31 15.39 -8.94
CA ALA A 10 -7.13 14.17 -8.16
C ALA A 10 -6.37 13.09 -8.96
N PRO A 11 -5.40 12.39 -8.33
CA PRO A 11 -4.70 11.29 -9.01
C PRO A 11 -5.68 10.22 -9.51
N HIS A 12 -5.45 9.75 -10.73
CA HIS A 12 -6.14 8.61 -11.30
C HIS A 12 -5.45 7.32 -10.89
N VAL A 13 -6.20 6.36 -10.34
CA VAL A 13 -5.68 5.06 -9.93
C VAL A 13 -6.19 3.99 -10.89
N ARG A 14 -5.27 3.26 -11.50
CA ARG A 14 -5.53 2.21 -12.48
C ARG A 14 -4.78 0.93 -12.14
N LEU A 15 -5.17 -0.20 -12.73
CA LEU A 15 -4.38 -1.43 -12.66
C LEU A 15 -2.98 -1.21 -13.23
N ALA A 16 -1.99 -1.79 -12.55
CA ALA A 16 -0.62 -1.83 -13.07
C ALA A 16 -0.52 -2.80 -14.26
N HIS A 17 0.38 -2.50 -15.17
CA HIS A 17 0.77 -3.37 -16.27
C HIS A 17 2.29 -3.49 -16.33
N ALA A 18 2.81 -4.35 -17.21
CA ALA A 18 4.23 -4.69 -17.28
C ALA A 18 5.17 -3.47 -17.39
N ASP A 19 4.73 -2.40 -18.07
CA ASP A 19 5.48 -1.16 -18.19
C ASP A 19 5.68 -0.41 -16.87
N ASP A 20 4.93 -0.77 -15.83
CA ASP A 20 5.01 -0.17 -14.49
C ASP A 20 5.98 -0.90 -13.57
N ASP A 21 6.45 -2.09 -13.94
CA ASP A 21 7.23 -2.97 -13.06
C ASP A 21 8.49 -2.28 -12.53
N ASP A 22 9.27 -1.62 -13.39
CA ASP A 22 10.49 -0.94 -12.99
C ASP A 22 10.21 0.23 -12.04
N PHE A 23 9.14 0.98 -12.28
CA PHE A 23 8.71 2.07 -11.41
C PHE A 23 8.33 1.55 -10.02
N ILE A 24 7.52 0.49 -9.97
CA ILE A 24 7.07 -0.12 -8.71
C ILE A 24 8.26 -0.65 -7.91
N LEU A 25 9.16 -1.40 -8.55
CA LEU A 25 10.33 -1.98 -7.89
C LEU A 25 11.33 -0.91 -7.42
N ALA A 26 11.48 0.18 -8.17
CA ALA A 26 12.32 1.30 -7.75
C ALA A 26 11.79 2.00 -6.49
N LEU A 27 10.46 2.13 -6.35
CA LEU A 27 9.85 2.74 -5.18
C LEU A 27 9.92 1.90 -3.91
N ALA A 28 10.24 0.61 -3.99
CA ALA A 28 10.31 -0.26 -2.83
C ALA A 28 11.29 0.22 -1.75
N GLU A 29 12.32 1.00 -2.10
CA GLU A 29 13.26 1.60 -1.14
C GLU A 29 12.57 2.46 -0.09
N ARG A 30 11.48 3.12 -0.44
CA ARG A 30 10.72 3.93 0.52
C ARG A 30 10.09 3.13 1.64
N LEU A 31 9.85 1.84 1.42
CA LEU A 31 9.27 0.94 2.43
C LEU A 31 10.24 0.60 3.58
N VAL A 32 11.48 1.06 3.48
CA VAL A 32 12.50 0.92 4.54
C VAL A 32 13.25 2.24 4.82
N ALA A 33 12.77 3.37 4.30
CA ALA A 33 13.41 4.69 4.40
C ALA A 33 13.09 5.44 5.70
N PHE A 34 12.99 4.72 6.81
CA PHE A 34 12.71 5.23 8.15
C PHE A 34 13.41 4.34 9.20
N ASP A 35 13.27 4.63 10.48
CA ASP A 35 13.87 3.84 11.55
C ASP A 35 13.21 2.47 11.66
N LEU A 36 13.95 1.43 11.34
CA LEU A 36 13.54 0.04 11.52
C LEU A 36 13.83 -0.43 12.95
N PRO A 37 13.11 -1.47 13.43
CA PRO A 37 13.48 -2.12 14.71
C PRO A 37 14.96 -2.50 14.73
N PRO A 38 15.65 -2.40 15.89
CA PRO A 38 17.10 -2.61 15.98
C PRO A 38 17.62 -3.96 15.47
N TRP A 39 16.75 -4.97 15.47
CA TRP A 39 17.07 -6.33 15.00
C TRP A 39 16.84 -6.53 13.49
N ARG A 40 16.37 -5.49 12.77
CA ARG A 40 16.14 -5.54 11.33
C ARG A 40 17.30 -4.86 10.58
N LYS A 41 17.91 -5.57 9.66
CA LYS A 41 18.86 -4.97 8.71
C LYS A 41 18.10 -4.43 7.52
N ARG A 42 18.34 -3.17 7.17
CA ARG A 42 17.68 -2.48 6.06
C ARG A 42 17.84 -3.22 4.74
N SER A 43 19.05 -3.66 4.42
CA SER A 43 19.33 -4.38 3.19
C SER A 43 18.56 -5.70 3.06
N GLU A 44 18.48 -6.47 4.15
CA GLU A 44 17.74 -7.73 4.18
C GLU A 44 16.24 -7.50 4.06
N THR A 45 15.73 -6.49 4.78
CA THR A 45 14.31 -6.12 4.76
C THR A 45 13.90 -5.66 3.36
N LEU A 46 14.69 -4.78 2.74
CA LEU A 46 14.44 -4.32 1.37
C LEU A 46 14.50 -5.45 0.35
N ALA A 47 15.49 -6.34 0.46
CA ALA A 47 15.60 -7.50 -0.44
C ALA A 47 14.37 -8.40 -0.36
N GLY A 48 13.86 -8.66 0.85
CA GLY A 48 12.64 -9.44 1.05
C GLY A 48 11.40 -8.78 0.46
N ILE A 49 11.24 -7.47 0.66
CA ILE A 49 10.12 -6.69 0.11
C ILE A 49 10.17 -6.70 -1.43
N ARG A 50 11.33 -6.41 -2.01
CA ARG A 50 11.50 -6.44 -3.48
C ARG A 50 11.22 -7.81 -4.09
N ALA A 51 11.70 -8.87 -3.45
CA ALA A 51 11.46 -10.24 -3.90
C ALA A 51 9.97 -10.59 -3.89
N ASP A 52 9.25 -10.17 -2.86
CA ASP A 52 7.81 -10.40 -2.76
C ASP A 52 7.04 -9.62 -3.83
N ILE A 53 7.30 -8.33 -3.99
CA ILE A 53 6.67 -7.51 -5.03
C ILE A 53 6.98 -8.08 -6.42
N ALA A 54 8.24 -8.41 -6.72
CA ALA A 54 8.64 -8.98 -7.99
C ALA A 54 7.92 -10.30 -8.29
N ARG A 55 7.74 -11.14 -7.27
CA ARG A 55 6.97 -12.38 -7.40
C ARG A 55 5.51 -12.10 -7.76
N HIS A 56 4.85 -11.16 -7.10
CA HIS A 56 3.47 -10.79 -7.40
C HIS A 56 3.31 -10.18 -8.80
N LEU A 57 4.26 -9.38 -9.26
CA LEU A 57 4.27 -8.82 -10.62
C LEU A 57 4.42 -9.92 -11.69
N ARG A 58 5.23 -10.93 -11.42
CA ARG A 58 5.48 -12.04 -12.35
C ARG A 58 4.36 -13.09 -12.35
N GLU A 59 3.89 -13.49 -11.18
CA GLU A 59 2.95 -14.61 -11.03
C GLU A 59 1.49 -14.19 -11.11
N LEU A 60 1.20 -12.91 -10.87
CA LEU A 60 -0.16 -12.34 -10.88
C LEU A 60 -1.18 -13.19 -10.10
N PRO A 61 -0.94 -13.50 -8.81
CA PRO A 61 -1.87 -14.32 -8.04
C PRO A 61 -3.28 -13.72 -8.04
N ALA A 62 -4.30 -14.56 -8.12
CA ALA A 62 -5.70 -14.14 -8.20
C ALA A 62 -6.17 -13.24 -7.04
N ALA A 63 -5.58 -13.41 -5.86
CA ALA A 63 -5.90 -12.61 -4.67
C ALA A 63 -5.04 -11.35 -4.52
N SER A 64 -4.21 -11.03 -5.51
CA SER A 64 -3.26 -9.92 -5.49
C SER A 64 -3.53 -8.94 -6.63
N HIS A 65 -3.60 -7.66 -6.30
CA HIS A 65 -3.94 -6.60 -7.25
C HIS A 65 -2.99 -5.43 -7.05
N LEU A 66 -2.25 -5.09 -8.10
CA LEU A 66 -1.35 -3.93 -8.11
C LEU A 66 -1.96 -2.80 -8.93
N PHE A 67 -1.90 -1.59 -8.38
CA PHE A 67 -2.42 -0.38 -8.97
C PHE A 67 -1.35 0.70 -9.00
N VAL A 68 -1.43 1.60 -9.96
CA VAL A 68 -0.58 2.78 -10.09
C VAL A 68 -1.45 4.03 -10.05
N ALA A 69 -1.03 5.03 -9.29
CA ALA A 69 -1.59 6.36 -9.36
C ALA A 69 -0.83 7.19 -10.39
N GLU A 70 -1.55 7.90 -11.24
CA GLU A 70 -0.97 8.80 -12.25
C GLU A 70 -1.72 10.14 -12.27
N ASN A 71 -1.03 11.18 -12.76
CA ASN A 71 -1.65 12.48 -13.02
C ASN A 71 -2.26 12.53 -14.43
N GLU A 72 -2.82 13.70 -14.79
CA GLU A 72 -3.42 13.93 -16.11
C GLU A 72 -2.43 13.76 -17.27
N ASP A 73 -1.14 14.00 -17.04
CA ASP A 73 -0.07 13.85 -18.03
C ASP A 73 0.43 12.39 -18.13
N GLY A 74 -0.14 11.47 -17.35
CA GLY A 74 0.26 10.07 -17.32
C GLY A 74 1.55 9.81 -16.53
N GLU A 75 2.03 10.78 -15.74
CA GLU A 75 3.17 10.59 -14.85
C GLU A 75 2.77 9.72 -13.67
N ARG A 76 3.57 8.72 -13.35
CA ARG A 76 3.37 7.80 -12.23
C ARG A 76 3.72 8.48 -10.91
N LEU A 77 2.78 8.48 -9.98
CA LEU A 77 2.90 9.18 -8.69
C LEU A 77 3.14 8.26 -7.50
N GLY A 78 2.77 7.01 -7.63
CA GLY A 78 2.87 6.01 -6.57
C GLY A 78 2.20 4.71 -6.97
N PHE A 79 2.24 3.72 -6.07
CA PHE A 79 1.56 2.44 -6.29
C PHE A 79 0.88 1.91 -5.04
N LEU A 80 -0.05 0.99 -5.25
CA LEU A 80 -0.83 0.32 -4.22
C LEU A 80 -0.87 -1.17 -4.53
N HIS A 81 -0.58 -1.99 -3.54
CA HIS A 81 -0.70 -3.44 -3.62
C HIS A 81 -1.78 -3.90 -2.66
N LEU A 82 -2.87 -4.44 -3.18
CA LEU A 82 -3.99 -4.98 -2.42
C LEU A 82 -4.01 -6.50 -2.51
N GLN A 83 -4.36 -7.14 -1.39
CA GLN A 83 -4.58 -8.58 -1.33
C GLN A 83 -5.91 -8.86 -0.66
N THR A 84 -6.70 -9.78 -1.21
CA THR A 84 -7.86 -10.30 -0.53
C THR A 84 -7.47 -11.46 0.37
N GLN A 85 -7.88 -11.40 1.62
CA GLN A 85 -7.54 -12.40 2.64
C GLN A 85 -8.79 -12.73 3.47
N LYS A 86 -8.90 -13.98 3.91
CA LYS A 86 -9.87 -14.34 4.93
C LYS A 86 -9.37 -13.87 6.30
N ASP A 87 -10.24 -13.17 7.02
CA ASP A 87 -9.98 -12.80 8.40
C ASP A 87 -9.79 -14.05 9.26
N PHE A 88 -8.71 -14.08 10.04
CA PHE A 88 -8.36 -15.23 10.86
C PHE A 88 -9.45 -15.56 11.90
N PHE A 89 -10.09 -14.55 12.47
CA PHE A 89 -11.06 -14.73 13.56
C PHE A 89 -12.46 -15.10 13.07
N THR A 90 -12.86 -14.57 11.92
CA THR A 90 -14.23 -14.64 11.44
C THR A 90 -14.39 -15.40 10.12
N GLY A 91 -13.31 -15.63 9.40
CA GLY A 91 -13.34 -16.22 8.05
C GLY A 91 -13.95 -15.32 6.98
N VAL A 92 -14.34 -14.10 7.32
CA VAL A 92 -14.90 -13.12 6.38
C VAL A 92 -13.79 -12.51 5.52
N LEU A 93 -14.12 -12.12 4.30
CA LEU A 93 -13.16 -11.52 3.38
C LEU A 93 -12.75 -10.12 3.86
N ASN A 94 -11.44 -9.88 3.90
CA ASN A 94 -10.81 -8.58 4.13
C ASN A 94 -9.94 -8.18 2.94
N CYS A 95 -9.77 -6.87 2.76
CA CYS A 95 -8.80 -6.29 1.87
C CYS A 95 -7.56 -5.89 2.68
N HIS A 96 -6.40 -6.47 2.36
CA HIS A 96 -5.13 -6.12 2.99
C HIS A 96 -4.31 -5.22 2.08
N VAL A 97 -3.93 -4.05 2.58
CA VAL A 97 -2.96 -3.17 1.92
C VAL A 97 -1.57 -3.72 2.22
N ALA A 98 -1.02 -4.47 1.27
CA ALA A 98 0.32 -5.04 1.39
C ALA A 98 1.40 -3.96 1.26
N ASP A 99 1.24 -3.07 0.28
CA ASP A 99 2.14 -1.95 0.03
C ASP A 99 1.35 -0.71 -0.42
N LEU A 100 1.73 0.46 0.08
CA LEU A 100 1.28 1.77 -0.37
C LEU A 100 2.48 2.70 -0.38
N VAL A 101 2.88 3.17 -1.55
CA VAL A 101 4.10 3.96 -1.73
C VAL A 101 3.83 5.15 -2.65
N VAL A 102 4.27 6.32 -2.22
CA VAL A 102 4.23 7.56 -2.99
C VAL A 102 5.63 7.88 -3.48
N ALA A 103 5.79 8.32 -4.71
CA ALA A 103 7.07 8.80 -5.22
C ALA A 103 7.56 9.98 -4.36
N PRO A 104 8.86 10.04 -3.96
CA PRO A 104 9.35 11.04 -3.01
C PRO A 104 9.10 12.47 -3.44
N GLU A 105 9.24 12.76 -4.72
CA GLU A 105 9.01 14.08 -5.32
C GLU A 105 7.54 14.51 -5.32
N ARG A 106 6.63 13.60 -4.99
CA ARG A 106 5.18 13.84 -4.92
C ARG A 106 4.66 13.90 -3.49
N ASP A 107 5.56 13.93 -2.52
CA ASP A 107 5.19 14.04 -1.12
C ASP A 107 4.41 15.34 -0.84
N GLY A 108 3.31 15.23 -0.08
CA GLY A 108 2.45 16.36 0.28
C GLY A 108 1.41 16.76 -0.78
N GLU A 109 1.33 16.06 -1.92
CA GLU A 109 0.37 16.32 -3.00
C GLU A 109 -0.96 15.53 -2.86
N GLY A 110 -1.16 14.80 -1.76
CA GLY A 110 -2.39 14.04 -1.52
C GLY A 110 -2.46 12.68 -2.21
N VAL A 111 -1.36 12.20 -2.81
CA VAL A 111 -1.30 10.91 -3.51
C VAL A 111 -1.57 9.75 -2.55
N GLY A 112 -1.00 9.76 -1.36
CA GLY A 112 -1.24 8.73 -0.34
C GLY A 112 -2.72 8.65 0.07
N SER A 113 -3.36 9.79 0.28
CA SER A 113 -4.81 9.85 0.56
C SER A 113 -5.65 9.34 -0.59
N ALA A 114 -5.27 9.63 -1.83
CA ALA A 114 -5.96 9.11 -3.01
C ALA A 114 -5.83 7.58 -3.11
N LEU A 115 -4.66 7.03 -2.83
CA LEU A 115 -4.41 5.58 -2.85
C LEU A 115 -5.18 4.85 -1.76
N ILE A 116 -5.16 5.35 -0.51
CA ILE A 116 -5.91 4.70 0.57
C ILE A 116 -7.43 4.82 0.37
N GLY A 117 -7.90 5.96 -0.11
CA GLY A 117 -9.31 6.15 -0.46
C GLY A 117 -9.76 5.21 -1.59
N PHE A 118 -8.89 4.97 -2.59
CA PHE A 118 -9.15 3.98 -3.62
C PHE A 118 -9.24 2.57 -3.02
N ALA A 119 -8.31 2.18 -2.14
CA ALA A 119 -8.32 0.88 -1.47
C ALA A 119 -9.64 0.64 -0.72
N GLU A 120 -10.15 1.65 -0.02
CA GLU A 120 -11.42 1.55 0.71
C GLU A 120 -12.64 1.38 -0.21
N ARG A 121 -12.69 2.12 -1.33
CA ARG A 121 -13.75 1.96 -2.33
C ARG A 121 -13.69 0.57 -2.97
N TRP A 122 -12.50 0.17 -3.40
CA TRP A 122 -12.26 -1.15 -3.98
C TRP A 122 -12.69 -2.27 -3.02
N ALA A 123 -12.35 -2.15 -1.74
CA ALA A 123 -12.73 -3.12 -0.71
C ALA A 123 -14.25 -3.24 -0.56
N ARG A 124 -14.98 -2.11 -0.56
CA ARG A 124 -16.45 -2.11 -0.51
C ARG A 124 -17.07 -2.78 -1.75
N GLU A 125 -16.56 -2.47 -2.93
CA GLU A 125 -17.01 -3.07 -4.20
C GLU A 125 -16.79 -4.58 -4.23
N HIS A 126 -15.72 -5.06 -3.59
CA HIS A 126 -15.38 -6.48 -3.49
C HIS A 126 -15.92 -7.15 -2.23
N ARG A 127 -16.86 -6.50 -1.53
CA ARG A 127 -17.54 -7.03 -0.34
C ARG A 127 -16.60 -7.42 0.80
N CYS A 128 -15.46 -6.76 0.90
CA CYS A 128 -14.58 -6.89 2.04
C CYS A 128 -15.17 -6.20 3.26
N ARG A 129 -15.05 -6.82 4.43
CA ARG A 129 -15.58 -6.27 5.68
C ARG A 129 -14.66 -5.22 6.28
N HIS A 130 -13.35 -5.43 6.17
CA HIS A 130 -12.33 -4.52 6.68
C HIS A 130 -11.26 -4.26 5.64
N VAL A 131 -10.61 -3.12 5.77
CA VAL A 131 -9.29 -2.87 5.16
C VAL A 131 -8.27 -2.97 6.29
N THR A 132 -7.27 -3.82 6.10
CA THR A 132 -6.19 -4.05 7.07
C THR A 132 -4.85 -3.66 6.46
N LEU A 133 -3.89 -3.35 7.29
CA LEU A 133 -2.51 -3.09 6.89
C LEU A 133 -1.56 -3.36 8.04
N ALA A 134 -0.28 -3.52 7.72
CA ALA A 134 0.79 -3.54 8.70
C ALA A 134 1.75 -2.38 8.43
N VAL A 135 2.20 -1.71 9.46
CA VAL A 135 3.11 -0.58 9.37
C VAL A 135 4.15 -0.64 10.47
N PHE A 136 5.42 -0.39 10.12
CA PHE A 136 6.46 -0.27 11.13
C PHE A 136 6.23 0.95 12.01
N PRO A 137 6.47 0.86 13.33
CA PRO A 137 6.31 1.98 14.25
C PRO A 137 7.12 3.22 13.85
N GLY A 138 8.31 3.02 13.27
CA GLY A 138 9.18 4.09 12.79
C GLY A 138 8.70 4.81 11.53
N ASN A 139 7.76 4.24 10.80
CA ASN A 139 7.14 4.88 9.65
C ASN A 139 6.05 5.87 10.09
N LYS A 140 6.47 6.93 10.76
CA LYS A 140 5.57 7.92 11.36
C LYS A 140 4.68 8.60 10.33
N ARG A 141 5.21 8.85 9.14
CA ARG A 141 4.46 9.49 8.05
C ARG A 141 3.28 8.64 7.58
N ALA A 142 3.51 7.36 7.33
CA ALA A 142 2.45 6.44 6.95
C ALA A 142 1.42 6.28 8.07
N ARG A 143 1.87 6.16 9.33
CA ARG A 143 0.96 6.08 10.48
C ARG A 143 0.03 7.28 10.57
N LEU A 144 0.55 8.51 10.41
CA LEU A 144 -0.26 9.73 10.39
C LEU A 144 -1.29 9.73 9.26
N LEU A 145 -0.92 9.25 8.08
CA LEU A 145 -1.86 9.10 6.96
C LEU A 145 -3.01 8.16 7.33
N TYR A 146 -2.68 6.98 7.85
CA TYR A 146 -3.69 5.99 8.21
C TYR A 146 -4.58 6.47 9.36
N GLU A 147 -4.03 7.08 10.39
CA GLU A 147 -4.79 7.64 11.51
C GLU A 147 -5.79 8.72 11.03
N ARG A 148 -5.41 9.61 10.10
CA ARG A 148 -6.31 10.59 9.50
C ARG A 148 -7.46 9.95 8.72
N HIS A 149 -7.25 8.76 8.19
CA HIS A 149 -8.27 7.98 7.49
C HIS A 149 -9.07 7.05 8.42
N GLY A 150 -8.89 7.16 9.73
CA GLY A 150 -9.67 6.42 10.72
C GLY A 150 -9.15 5.03 11.05
N TYR A 151 -7.92 4.69 10.63
CA TYR A 151 -7.28 3.42 11.01
C TYR A 151 -6.78 3.48 12.44
N GLY A 152 -7.00 2.40 13.18
CA GLY A 152 -6.49 2.21 14.54
C GLY A 152 -5.77 0.88 14.68
N ASP A 153 -5.01 0.74 15.76
CA ASP A 153 -4.31 -0.50 16.07
C ASP A 153 -5.32 -1.61 16.41
N GLU A 154 -5.23 -2.74 15.71
CA GLU A 154 -6.07 -3.91 15.96
C GLU A 154 -5.27 -5.05 16.58
N LEU A 155 -4.12 -5.36 15.98
CA LEU A 155 -3.24 -6.43 16.42
C LEU A 155 -1.79 -5.92 16.42
N VAL A 156 -1.14 -6.02 17.55
CA VAL A 156 0.28 -5.62 17.69
C VAL A 156 1.16 -6.85 17.58
N ARG A 157 2.01 -6.89 16.54
CA ARG A 157 3.04 -7.91 16.38
C ARG A 157 4.29 -7.51 17.13
N MET A 158 4.71 -8.36 18.06
CA MET A 158 5.94 -8.20 18.84
C MET A 158 6.98 -9.22 18.38
N ALA A 159 8.26 -8.85 18.45
CA ALA A 159 9.36 -9.73 18.12
C ALA A 159 10.52 -9.54 19.09
N LYS A 160 11.27 -10.62 19.30
CA LYS A 160 12.50 -10.63 20.08
C LYS A 160 13.58 -11.31 19.26
N ALA A 161 14.71 -10.64 19.07
CA ALA A 161 15.87 -11.27 18.46
C ALA A 161 16.43 -12.35 19.38
N LEU A 162 16.69 -13.53 18.84
CA LEU A 162 17.36 -14.61 19.56
C LEU A 162 18.82 -14.68 19.13
N ARG A 163 19.69 -14.86 20.08
CA ARG A 163 21.14 -15.00 19.84
C ARG A 163 21.47 -16.40 19.31
#